data_441a58dc826e2efb3cc7821d4f6ec5d2
#
_entry.id   441a58dc826e2efb3cc7821d4f6ec5d2
#
_cell.length_a   1.000
_cell.length_b   1.000
_cell.length_c   1.000
_cell.angle_alpha   90.00
_cell.angle_beta   90.00
_cell.angle_gamma   90.00
#
_symmetry.space_group_name_H-M   'P 1'
#
loop_
_entity.id
_entity.type
_entity.pdbx_description
1 polymer ?
#
loop_
_entity_poly.entity_id
_entity_poly.type
_entity_poly.pdbx_seq_one_letter_code
_entity_poly.pdbx_strand_id
1 'polypeptide(L)'
;MNKKQFLTYDEQITFLEEQKGLIISDKEYARRTLLKIGYFPLINGYKEVFKESGNDQFQKGTTIEDIYELYSFDNDLRNIFLKYILVAERNIKSSLSYHFYSNFFLVML
;
A
#
# COMPACT_ATOMS: atom_id res chain seq x y z
N MET A 1 27.53 -8.71 4.72
CA MET A 1 26.23 -9.16 4.41
C MET A 1 25.24 -8.91 5.53
N ASN A 2 24.14 -8.36 5.20
CA ASN A 2 23.19 -7.95 6.21
C ASN A 2 22.25 -9.09 6.54
N LYS A 3 22.41 -9.63 7.73
CA LYS A 3 21.39 -10.53 8.24
C LYS A 3 20.20 -9.71 8.63
N LYS A 4 19.04 -10.11 8.17
CA LYS A 4 17.81 -9.51 8.63
C LYS A 4 17.64 -9.86 10.10
N GLN A 5 17.82 -8.89 10.95
CA GLN A 5 17.59 -9.07 12.38
C GLN A 5 16.14 -8.74 12.67
N PHE A 6 15.56 -9.50 13.58
CA PHE A 6 14.25 -9.16 14.10
C PHE A 6 14.36 -7.91 14.97
N LEU A 7 13.56 -6.91 14.66
CA LEU A 7 13.47 -5.69 15.45
C LEU A 7 12.09 -5.59 16.07
N THR A 8 12.06 -5.25 17.34
CA THR A 8 10.78 -4.93 18.00
C THR A 8 10.24 -3.64 17.44
N TYR A 9 8.98 -3.35 17.69
CA TYR A 9 8.37 -2.10 17.21
C TYR A 9 9.09 -0.87 17.76
N ASP A 10 9.50 -0.92 19.01
CA ASP A 10 10.25 0.19 19.61
C ASP A 10 11.61 0.37 18.95
N GLU A 11 12.27 -0.72 18.63
CA GLU A 11 13.53 -0.67 17.90
C GLU A 11 13.35 -0.16 16.48
N GLN A 12 12.26 -0.53 15.82
CA GLN A 12 11.93 -0.01 14.50
C GLN A 12 11.71 1.51 14.55
N ILE A 13 11.01 1.98 15.55
CA ILE A 13 10.75 3.42 15.74
C ILE A 13 12.07 4.15 15.96
N THR A 14 12.93 3.63 16.83
CA THR A 14 14.23 4.23 17.08
C THR A 14 15.09 4.28 15.82
N PHE A 15 15.08 3.20 15.06
CA PHE A 15 15.81 3.12 13.79
C PHE A 15 15.32 4.18 12.80
N LEU A 16 14.01 4.32 12.68
CA LEU A 16 13.43 5.30 11.76
C LEU A 16 13.80 6.72 12.15
N GLU A 17 13.75 7.03 13.46
CA GLU A 17 14.09 8.36 13.94
C GLU A 17 15.57 8.66 13.77
N GLU A 18 16.42 7.76 14.22
CA GLU A 18 17.86 8.03 14.32
C GLU A 18 18.60 7.78 13.00
N GLN A 19 18.25 6.72 12.29
CA GLN A 19 18.98 6.34 11.09
C GLN A 19 18.35 6.89 9.82
N LYS A 20 17.06 7.13 9.81
CA LYS A 20 16.34 7.55 8.60
C LYS A 20 15.81 8.99 8.69
N GLY A 21 15.89 9.61 9.85
CA GLY A 21 15.46 10.99 10.00
C GLY A 21 13.96 11.21 9.96
N LEU A 22 13.18 10.18 10.21
CA LEU A 22 11.72 10.29 10.25
C LEU A 22 11.26 10.94 11.55
N ILE A 23 10.32 11.85 11.45
CA ILE A 23 9.77 12.52 12.63
C ILE A 23 8.63 11.68 13.18
N ILE A 24 8.76 11.27 14.42
CA ILE A 24 7.76 10.50 15.14
C ILE A 24 7.44 11.22 16.44
N SER A 25 6.37 12.02 16.41
CA SER A 25 5.96 12.81 17.58
C SER A 25 5.22 11.95 18.60
N ASP A 26 4.41 11.02 18.12
CA ASP A 26 3.60 10.14 18.95
C ASP A 26 4.05 8.69 18.72
N LYS A 27 4.85 8.20 19.65
CA LYS A 27 5.41 6.85 19.55
C LYS A 27 4.34 5.78 19.66
N GLU A 28 3.29 6.05 20.41
CA GLU A 28 2.17 5.10 20.52
C GLU A 28 1.42 4.98 19.20
N TYR A 29 1.20 6.10 18.54
CA TYR A 29 0.63 6.09 17.19
C TYR A 29 1.50 5.30 16.23
N ALA A 30 2.80 5.52 16.27
CA ALA A 30 3.75 4.82 15.41
C ALA A 30 3.73 3.32 15.67
N ARG A 31 3.69 2.93 16.93
CA ARG A 31 3.63 1.52 17.31
C ARG A 31 2.36 0.86 16.77
N ARG A 32 1.22 1.50 16.97
CA ARG A 32 -0.05 0.96 16.48
C ARG A 32 -0.06 0.84 14.97
N THR A 33 0.47 1.83 14.28
CA THR A 33 0.53 1.84 12.82
C THR A 33 1.43 0.73 12.29
N LEU A 34 2.60 0.55 12.89
CA LEU A 34 3.51 -0.52 12.51
C LEU A 34 2.94 -1.90 12.83
N LEU A 35 2.23 -2.00 13.95
CA LEU A 35 1.57 -3.27 14.31
C LEU A 35 0.47 -3.61 13.32
N LYS A 36 -0.31 -2.62 12.91
CA LYS A 36 -1.45 -2.83 12.03
C LYS A 36 -1.04 -3.14 10.60
N ILE A 37 -0.05 -2.43 10.08
CA ILE A 37 0.32 -2.51 8.67
C ILE A 37 1.58 -3.34 8.46
N GLY A 38 2.58 -3.14 9.32
CA GLY A 38 3.89 -3.74 9.19
C GLY A 38 4.91 -2.76 8.63
N TYR A 39 6.15 -2.95 9.06
CA TYR A 39 7.25 -2.06 8.65
C TYR A 39 7.44 -2.09 7.12
N PHE A 40 7.50 -3.30 6.56
CA PHE A 40 7.86 -3.44 5.15
C PHE A 40 6.83 -2.79 4.22
N PRO A 41 5.51 -3.10 4.35
CA PRO A 41 4.53 -2.47 3.46
C PRO A 41 4.44 -0.97 3.65
N LEU A 42 4.55 -0.48 4.88
CA LEU A 42 4.39 0.94 5.16
C LEU A 42 5.63 1.73 4.78
N ILE A 43 6.79 1.33 5.30
CA ILE A 43 8.01 2.11 5.14
C ILE A 43 8.65 1.86 3.78
N ASN A 44 8.96 0.60 3.48
CA ASN A 44 9.62 0.28 2.22
C ASN A 44 8.72 0.50 1.01
N GLY A 45 7.41 0.39 1.20
CA GLY A 45 6.47 0.61 0.11
C GLY A 45 6.39 2.06 -0.33
N TYR A 46 6.69 3.01 0.54
CA TYR A 46 6.48 4.44 0.26
C TYR A 46 7.71 5.30 0.48
N LYS A 47 8.84 4.71 0.89
CA LYS A 47 10.04 5.50 1.20
C LYS A 47 10.56 6.28 0.00
N GLU A 48 10.39 5.77 -1.21
CA GLU A 48 10.90 6.45 -2.39
C GLU A 48 10.21 7.79 -2.63
N VAL A 49 8.94 7.92 -2.22
CA VAL A 49 8.19 9.17 -2.35
C VAL A 49 8.72 10.23 -1.40
N PHE A 50 9.11 9.83 -0.19
CA PHE A 50 9.52 10.75 0.87
C PHE A 50 11.02 10.80 1.08
N LYS A 51 11.77 10.03 0.33
CA LYS A 51 13.22 9.93 0.48
C LYS A 51 13.91 11.14 -0.12
N GLU A 52 15.00 11.52 0.51
CA GLU A 52 15.87 12.58 -0.01
C GLU A 52 16.66 12.05 -1.21
N SER A 53 16.88 12.92 -2.19
CA SER A 53 17.66 12.55 -3.36
C SER A 53 19.12 12.32 -2.96
N GLY A 54 19.66 11.17 -3.36
CA GLY A 54 21.08 10.88 -3.18
C GLY A 54 21.47 10.28 -1.85
N ASN A 55 20.55 10.12 -0.91
CA ASN A 55 20.84 9.41 0.32
C ASN A 55 19.65 8.57 0.77
N ASP A 56 19.83 7.84 1.87
CA ASP A 56 18.84 6.88 2.34
C ASP A 56 18.03 7.44 3.51
N GLN A 57 17.86 8.75 3.54
CA GLN A 57 17.10 9.42 4.61
C GLN A 57 15.84 10.05 4.06
N PHE A 58 14.85 10.16 4.92
CA PHE A 58 13.61 10.86 4.58
C PHE A 58 13.88 12.36 4.43
N GLN A 59 13.10 13.00 3.58
CA GLN A 59 13.17 14.43 3.41
C GLN A 59 12.89 15.11 4.76
N LYS A 60 13.56 16.23 4.99
CA LYS A 60 13.41 16.96 6.23
C LYS A 60 11.96 17.35 6.44
N GLY A 61 11.44 17.05 7.62
CA GLY A 61 10.06 17.37 7.97
C GLY A 61 9.07 16.25 7.70
N THR A 62 9.52 15.13 7.13
CA THR A 62 8.64 13.99 6.89
C THR A 62 8.25 13.32 8.21
N THR A 63 6.98 13.11 8.41
CA THR A 63 6.45 12.44 9.60
C THR A 63 5.91 11.07 9.24
N ILE A 64 5.76 10.22 10.25
CA ILE A 64 5.14 8.91 10.04
C ILE A 64 3.68 9.06 9.63
N GLU A 65 3.02 10.12 10.10
CA GLU A 65 1.65 10.42 9.70
C GLU A 65 1.55 10.69 8.20
N ASP A 66 2.53 11.39 7.63
CA ASP A 66 2.58 11.62 6.18
C ASP A 66 2.61 10.33 5.40
N ILE A 67 3.44 9.39 5.85
CA ILE A 67 3.57 8.09 5.19
C ILE A 67 2.25 7.31 5.31
N TYR A 68 1.65 7.33 6.49
CA TYR A 68 0.39 6.62 6.71
C TYR A 68 -0.73 7.23 5.88
N GLU A 69 -0.78 8.55 5.76
CA GLU A 69 -1.80 9.19 4.93
C GLU A 69 -1.71 8.77 3.47
N LEU A 70 -0.50 8.72 2.94
CA LEU A 70 -0.32 8.25 1.56
C LEU A 70 -0.67 6.77 1.42
N TYR A 71 -0.28 5.96 2.38
CA TYR A 71 -0.63 4.54 2.40
C TYR A 71 -2.16 4.36 2.40
N SER A 72 -2.83 5.10 3.27
CA SER A 72 -4.28 5.01 3.41
C SER A 72 -5.00 5.45 2.13
N PHE A 73 -4.55 6.57 1.56
CA PHE A 73 -5.10 7.08 0.30
C PHE A 73 -4.91 6.06 -0.83
N ASP A 74 -3.70 5.52 -0.95
CA ASP A 74 -3.38 4.53 -1.99
C ASP A 74 -4.24 3.28 -1.84
N ASN A 75 -4.43 2.84 -0.59
CA ASN A 75 -5.24 1.67 -0.30
C ASN A 75 -6.70 1.90 -0.65
N ASP A 76 -7.23 3.07 -0.31
CA ASP A 76 -8.61 3.43 -0.65
C ASP A 76 -8.81 3.50 -2.16
N LEU A 77 -7.87 4.13 -2.85
CA LEU A 77 -7.91 4.26 -4.29
C LEU A 77 -7.85 2.88 -4.97
N ARG A 78 -6.98 2.01 -4.48
CA ARG A 78 -6.85 0.64 -4.99
C ARG A 78 -8.15 -0.13 -4.81
N ASN A 79 -8.80 0.03 -3.66
CA ASN A 79 -10.07 -0.64 -3.40
C ASN A 79 -11.18 -0.15 -4.33
N ILE A 80 -11.21 1.15 -4.63
CA ILE A 80 -12.16 1.72 -5.59
C ILE A 80 -11.92 1.14 -6.98
N PHE A 81 -10.66 1.13 -7.43
CA PHE A 81 -10.34 0.56 -8.75
C PHE A 81 -10.70 -0.92 -8.82
N LEU A 82 -10.39 -1.68 -7.77
CA LEU A 82 -10.71 -3.10 -7.75
C LEU A 82 -12.21 -3.32 -7.87
N LYS A 83 -12.99 -2.53 -7.15
CA LYS A 83 -14.44 -2.62 -7.21
C LYS A 83 -14.95 -2.40 -8.64
N TYR A 84 -14.46 -1.35 -9.32
CA TYR A 84 -14.86 -1.06 -10.68
C TYR A 84 -14.41 -2.13 -11.66
N ILE A 85 -13.19 -2.66 -11.47
CA ILE A 85 -12.68 -3.74 -12.30
C ILE A 85 -13.56 -4.99 -12.17
N LEU A 86 -13.98 -5.32 -10.95
CA LEU A 86 -14.84 -6.48 -10.72
C LEU A 86 -16.22 -6.29 -11.34
N VAL A 87 -16.78 -5.09 -11.27
CA VAL A 87 -18.06 -4.78 -11.92
C VAL A 87 -17.92 -4.90 -13.44
N ALA A 88 -16.87 -4.32 -14.00
CA ALA A 88 -16.63 -4.40 -15.45
C ALA A 88 -16.45 -5.86 -15.90
N GLU A 89 -15.70 -6.65 -15.14
CA GLU A 89 -15.50 -8.06 -15.44
C GLU A 89 -16.82 -8.81 -15.47
N ARG A 90 -17.67 -8.57 -14.47
CA ARG A 90 -18.99 -9.21 -14.40
C ARG A 90 -19.84 -8.83 -15.59
N ASN A 91 -19.85 -7.54 -15.96
CA ASN A 91 -20.64 -7.06 -17.11
C ASN A 91 -20.14 -7.66 -18.40
N ILE A 92 -18.83 -7.76 -18.58
CA ILE A 92 -18.25 -8.36 -19.77
C ILE A 92 -18.62 -9.84 -19.86
N LYS A 93 -18.49 -10.57 -18.77
CA LYS A 93 -18.86 -12.01 -18.75
C LYS A 93 -20.32 -12.21 -19.06
N SER A 94 -21.18 -11.37 -18.48
CA SER A 94 -22.62 -11.44 -18.71
C SER A 94 -22.95 -11.15 -20.19
N SER A 95 -22.33 -10.15 -20.76
CA SER A 95 -22.52 -9.78 -22.15
C SER A 95 -22.05 -10.87 -23.09
N LEU A 96 -20.87 -11.44 -22.83
CA LEU A 96 -20.33 -12.53 -23.64
C LEU A 96 -21.21 -13.78 -23.56
N SER A 97 -21.70 -14.11 -22.38
CA SER A 97 -22.61 -15.24 -22.22
C SER A 97 -23.88 -15.03 -23.02
N TYR A 98 -24.45 -13.84 -22.94
CA TYR A 98 -25.66 -13.55 -23.70
C TYR A 98 -25.43 -13.71 -25.21
N HIS A 99 -24.35 -13.13 -25.71
CA HIS A 99 -24.05 -13.18 -27.14
C HIS A 99 -23.73 -14.63 -27.58
N PHE A 100 -23.01 -15.36 -26.74
CA PHE A 100 -22.69 -16.76 -27.05
C PHE A 100 -23.97 -17.60 -27.17
N TYR A 101 -24.83 -17.52 -26.17
CA TYR A 101 -26.06 -18.30 -26.18
C TYR A 101 -27.00 -17.86 -27.28
N SER A 102 -27.09 -16.59 -27.57
CA SER A 102 -27.89 -16.06 -28.64
C SER A 102 -27.46 -16.62 -30.01
N ASN A 103 -26.14 -16.57 -30.27
CA ASN A 103 -25.58 -17.07 -31.52
C ASN A 103 -25.72 -18.59 -31.63
N PHE A 104 -25.46 -19.29 -30.53
CA PHE A 104 -25.61 -20.74 -30.48
C PHE A 104 -27.04 -21.16 -30.77
N PHE A 105 -27.99 -20.45 -30.16
CA PHE A 105 -29.42 -20.75 -30.35
C PHE A 105 -29.82 -20.54 -31.81
N LEU A 106 -29.33 -19.47 -32.42
CA LEU A 106 -29.62 -19.20 -33.84
C LEU A 106 -29.04 -20.26 -34.75
N VAL A 107 -27.87 -20.79 -34.44
CA VAL A 107 -27.24 -21.83 -35.22
C VAL A 107 -28.02 -23.15 -35.09
N MET A 108 -28.59 -23.37 -33.90
CA MET A 108 -29.37 -24.60 -33.65
C MET A 108 -30.74 -24.58 -34.32
N LEU A 109 -31.25 -23.42 -34.66
CA LEU A 109 -32.51 -23.29 -35.38
C LEU A 109 -32.28 -23.54 -36.87
#